data_653765ba288426fc0afaffc2386f155e
#
_entry.id   653765ba288426fc0afaffc2386f155e
#
_cell.length_a   1.000
_cell.length_b   1.000
_cell.length_c   1.000
_cell.angle_alpha   90.00
_cell.angle_beta   90.00
_cell.angle_gamma   90.00
#
_symmetry.space_group_name_H-M   'P 1'
#
loop_
_entity.id
_entity.type
_entity.pdbx_description
1 polymer ?
#
loop_
_entity_poly.entity_id
_entity_poly.type
_entity_poly.pdbx_seq_one_letter_code
_entity_poly.pdbx_strand_id
1 'polypeptide(L)'
;MITGVHEAVSEAVSEAVSDVVSDAVSDVHEAVRKAQSRREQLREQTDHKIMKATLAIVISDGVGAVTIEEVARRSGVAKTTIYRRYKNADDLLRRVQLEVAGLPDFSDVELSKNGLLTILQRIQGCFFDSELGLKAVGVVLSSDNPSLNAIADQVLVPAEKRFSEFVDRGVRVGVFRHGLDPQFLFSTILGSMLACKALHGDASIIPWPENMTAVLWPVMAV
;
A
#
# COMPACT_ATOMS: atom_id res chain seq x y z
N MET A 1 -68.09 -24.66 -9.01
CA MET A 1 -66.89 -25.04 -9.82
C MET A 1 -66.15 -23.83 -10.45
N ILE A 2 -66.74 -22.64 -10.56
CA ILE A 2 -66.13 -21.45 -11.21
C ILE A 2 -65.24 -20.65 -10.24
N THR A 3 -65.50 -20.68 -8.93
CA THR A 3 -64.79 -19.92 -7.90
C THR A 3 -63.34 -20.40 -7.68
N GLY A 4 -63.09 -21.72 -7.72
CA GLY A 4 -61.77 -22.29 -7.51
C GLY A 4 -60.77 -22.07 -8.67
N VAL A 5 -61.28 -21.88 -9.91
CA VAL A 5 -60.44 -21.59 -11.06
C VAL A 5 -59.92 -20.13 -11.04
N HIS A 6 -60.75 -19.22 -10.53
CA HIS A 6 -60.38 -17.79 -10.43
C HIS A 6 -59.31 -17.57 -9.34
N GLU A 7 -59.39 -18.31 -8.24
CA GLU A 7 -58.42 -18.24 -7.14
C GLU A 7 -57.05 -18.82 -7.55
N ALA A 8 -57.04 -19.98 -8.21
CA ALA A 8 -55.82 -20.61 -8.73
C ALA A 8 -55.10 -19.77 -9.81
N VAL A 9 -55.88 -19.09 -10.69
CA VAL A 9 -55.30 -18.19 -11.70
C VAL A 9 -54.73 -16.92 -11.05
N SER A 10 -55.43 -16.39 -10.03
CA SER A 10 -54.92 -15.19 -9.30
C SER A 10 -53.64 -15.49 -8.55
N GLU A 11 -53.52 -16.67 -7.94
CA GLU A 11 -52.34 -17.10 -7.19
C GLU A 11 -51.16 -17.35 -8.14
N ALA A 12 -51.37 -18.02 -9.27
CA ALA A 12 -50.34 -18.25 -10.26
C ALA A 12 -49.83 -16.96 -10.94
N VAL A 13 -50.73 -15.99 -11.17
CA VAL A 13 -50.32 -14.66 -11.69
C VAL A 13 -49.57 -13.86 -10.63
N SER A 14 -49.94 -13.93 -9.35
CA SER A 14 -49.26 -13.25 -8.26
C SER A 14 -47.84 -13.81 -8.07
N GLU A 15 -47.66 -15.14 -8.15
CA GLU A 15 -46.36 -15.82 -8.04
C GLU A 15 -45.46 -15.45 -9.22
N ALA A 16 -45.97 -15.53 -10.45
CA ALA A 16 -45.20 -15.15 -11.66
C ALA A 16 -44.80 -13.67 -11.65
N VAL A 17 -45.64 -12.76 -11.17
CA VAL A 17 -45.29 -11.34 -11.03
C VAL A 17 -44.22 -11.15 -9.94
N SER A 18 -44.33 -11.86 -8.83
CA SER A 18 -43.37 -11.82 -7.74
C SER A 18 -41.97 -12.27 -8.21
N ASP A 19 -41.90 -13.35 -8.96
CA ASP A 19 -40.62 -13.87 -9.51
C ASP A 19 -39.97 -12.90 -10.50
N VAL A 20 -40.76 -12.35 -11.44
CA VAL A 20 -40.24 -11.36 -12.42
C VAL A 20 -39.80 -10.08 -11.72
N VAL A 21 -40.49 -9.62 -10.69
CA VAL A 21 -40.08 -8.44 -9.91
C VAL A 21 -38.81 -8.74 -9.10
N SER A 22 -38.70 -9.92 -8.50
CA SER A 22 -37.51 -10.33 -7.74
C SER A 22 -36.28 -10.39 -8.62
N ASP A 23 -36.38 -11.01 -9.81
CA ASP A 23 -35.31 -11.08 -10.78
C ASP A 23 -34.89 -9.68 -11.28
N ALA A 24 -35.84 -8.84 -11.63
CA ALA A 24 -35.58 -7.47 -12.06
C ALA A 24 -34.85 -6.63 -10.97
N VAL A 25 -35.29 -6.79 -9.70
CA VAL A 25 -34.63 -6.12 -8.57
C VAL A 25 -33.21 -6.63 -8.34
N SER A 26 -32.98 -7.94 -8.50
CA SER A 26 -31.66 -8.56 -8.39
C SER A 26 -30.72 -8.04 -9.47
N ASP A 27 -31.16 -7.97 -10.72
CA ASP A 27 -30.41 -7.46 -11.86
C ASP A 27 -30.00 -5.98 -11.66
N VAL A 28 -30.95 -5.17 -11.18
CA VAL A 28 -30.68 -3.74 -10.87
C VAL A 28 -29.64 -3.61 -9.74
N HIS A 29 -29.76 -4.40 -8.68
CA HIS A 29 -28.78 -4.40 -7.60
C HIS A 29 -27.39 -4.82 -8.07
N GLU A 30 -27.28 -5.82 -8.93
CA GLU A 30 -26.00 -6.24 -9.49
C GLU A 30 -25.40 -5.16 -10.40
N ALA A 31 -26.20 -4.53 -11.25
CA ALA A 31 -25.76 -3.43 -12.11
C ALA A 31 -25.28 -2.23 -11.30
N VAL A 32 -25.97 -1.86 -10.23
CA VAL A 32 -25.58 -0.79 -9.31
C VAL A 32 -24.25 -1.12 -8.62
N ARG A 33 -24.10 -2.35 -8.12
CA ARG A 33 -22.84 -2.81 -7.49
C ARG A 33 -21.68 -2.78 -8.46
N LYS A 34 -21.86 -3.26 -9.70
CA LYS A 34 -20.82 -3.20 -10.76
C LYS A 34 -20.45 -1.75 -11.10
N ALA A 35 -21.43 -0.86 -11.19
CA ALA A 35 -21.18 0.56 -11.46
C ALA A 35 -20.42 1.26 -10.31
N GLN A 36 -20.73 0.93 -9.06
CA GLN A 36 -20.03 1.44 -7.89
C GLN A 36 -18.58 0.95 -7.84
N SER A 37 -18.35 -0.35 -8.01
CA SER A 37 -17.01 -0.94 -8.07
C SER A 37 -16.15 -0.31 -9.18
N ARG A 38 -16.71 -0.10 -10.37
CA ARG A 38 -16.02 0.58 -11.48
C ARG A 38 -15.68 2.04 -11.17
N ARG A 39 -16.57 2.76 -10.46
CA ARG A 39 -16.29 4.13 -10.02
C ARG A 39 -15.18 4.19 -8.97
N GLU A 40 -15.16 3.25 -8.03
CA GLU A 40 -14.10 3.12 -7.03
C GLU A 40 -12.74 2.84 -7.70
N GLN A 41 -12.67 1.87 -8.59
CA GLN A 41 -11.45 1.57 -9.36
C GLN A 41 -10.93 2.77 -10.15
N LEU A 42 -11.81 3.51 -10.84
CA LEU A 42 -11.41 4.72 -11.56
C LEU A 42 -10.95 5.83 -10.61
N ARG A 43 -11.52 5.90 -9.42
CA ARG A 43 -11.10 6.84 -8.38
C ARG A 43 -9.71 6.50 -7.86
N GLU A 44 -9.46 5.24 -7.53
CA GLU A 44 -8.16 4.73 -7.09
C GLU A 44 -7.08 4.92 -8.14
N GLN A 45 -7.35 4.60 -9.39
CA GLN A 45 -6.43 4.84 -10.51
C GLN A 45 -6.08 6.32 -10.66
N THR A 46 -7.06 7.22 -10.45
CA THR A 46 -6.83 8.65 -10.52
C THR A 46 -5.99 9.14 -9.35
N ASP A 47 -6.27 8.66 -8.12
CA ASP A 47 -5.49 8.97 -6.93
C ASP A 47 -4.05 8.46 -7.09
N HIS A 48 -3.87 7.25 -7.58
CA HIS A 48 -2.54 6.69 -7.87
C HIS A 48 -1.73 7.55 -8.87
N LYS A 49 -2.35 8.04 -9.96
CA LYS A 49 -1.69 8.96 -10.91
C LYS A 49 -1.26 10.27 -10.25
N ILE A 50 -2.12 10.85 -9.42
CA ILE A 50 -1.82 12.09 -8.69
C ILE A 50 -0.66 11.88 -7.73
N MET A 51 -0.70 10.79 -6.96
CA MET A 51 0.33 10.41 -6.00
C MET A 51 1.68 10.17 -6.67
N LYS A 52 1.70 9.37 -7.73
CA LYS A 52 2.90 9.09 -8.54
C LYS A 52 3.53 10.38 -9.06
N ALA A 53 2.73 11.29 -9.61
CA ALA A 53 3.21 12.57 -10.10
C ALA A 53 3.76 13.46 -8.98
N THR A 54 3.09 13.50 -7.83
CA THR A 54 3.53 14.28 -6.66
C THR A 54 4.87 13.78 -6.15
N LEU A 55 5.02 12.47 -5.96
CA LEU A 55 6.28 11.86 -5.56
C LEU A 55 7.40 12.12 -6.58
N ALA A 56 7.09 12.02 -7.88
CA ALA A 56 8.06 12.33 -8.92
C ALA A 56 8.57 13.77 -8.87
N ILE A 57 7.69 14.75 -8.56
CA ILE A 57 8.06 16.15 -8.37
C ILE A 57 8.96 16.30 -7.14
N VAL A 58 8.56 15.71 -6.01
CA VAL A 58 9.35 15.76 -4.78
C VAL A 58 10.77 15.23 -5.02
N ILE A 59 10.89 14.12 -5.75
CA ILE A 59 12.18 13.48 -6.04
C ILE A 59 13.03 14.31 -7.01
N SER A 60 12.44 14.87 -8.08
CA SER A 60 13.20 15.56 -9.13
C SER A 60 13.50 17.02 -8.82
N ASP A 61 12.54 17.72 -8.19
CA ASP A 61 12.56 19.19 -8.07
C ASP A 61 12.42 19.67 -6.61
N GLY A 62 12.23 18.73 -5.68
CA GLY A 62 12.03 19.00 -4.26
C GLY A 62 10.60 19.34 -3.87
N VAL A 63 10.34 19.32 -2.56
CA VAL A 63 9.00 19.56 -1.98
C VAL A 63 8.41 20.90 -2.36
N GLY A 64 9.24 21.96 -2.44
CA GLY A 64 8.82 23.32 -2.79
C GLY A 64 8.29 23.46 -4.22
N ALA A 65 8.59 22.52 -5.11
CA ALA A 65 8.09 22.50 -6.49
C ALA A 65 6.70 21.86 -6.62
N VAL A 66 6.16 21.27 -5.54
CA VAL A 66 4.84 20.64 -5.56
C VAL A 66 3.76 21.71 -5.57
N THR A 67 3.14 21.89 -6.73
CA THR A 67 1.96 22.73 -6.93
C THR A 67 0.86 21.90 -7.60
N ILE A 68 -0.40 22.28 -7.42
CA ILE A 68 -1.51 21.60 -8.11
C ILE A 68 -1.35 21.67 -9.63
N GLU A 69 -0.80 22.78 -10.12
CA GLU A 69 -0.50 23.00 -11.54
C GLU A 69 0.50 21.97 -12.08
N GLU A 70 1.61 21.81 -11.37
CA GLU A 70 2.68 20.91 -11.79
C GLU A 70 2.25 19.43 -11.66
N VAL A 71 1.52 19.11 -10.58
CA VAL A 71 0.92 17.78 -10.41
C VAL A 71 -0.08 17.46 -11.53
N ALA A 72 -0.95 18.43 -11.90
CA ALA A 72 -1.88 18.24 -13.02
C ALA A 72 -1.15 18.00 -14.34
N ARG A 73 -0.09 18.77 -14.59
CA ARG A 73 0.74 18.65 -15.80
C ARG A 73 1.41 17.27 -15.89
N ARG A 74 2.00 16.77 -14.80
CA ARG A 74 2.71 15.47 -14.79
C ARG A 74 1.79 14.25 -14.71
N SER A 75 0.69 14.37 -13.97
CA SER A 75 -0.26 13.26 -13.83
C SER A 75 -1.21 13.09 -15.02
N GLY A 76 -1.38 14.15 -15.84
CA GLY A 76 -2.41 14.23 -16.86
C GLY A 76 -3.84 14.34 -16.29
N VAL A 77 -3.99 14.57 -14.98
CA VAL A 77 -5.29 14.73 -14.33
C VAL A 77 -5.68 16.20 -14.31
N ALA A 78 -6.93 16.51 -14.69
CA ALA A 78 -7.42 17.88 -14.72
C ALA A 78 -7.33 18.54 -13.34
N LYS A 79 -6.88 19.81 -13.27
CA LYS A 79 -6.79 20.60 -12.02
C LYS A 79 -8.07 20.57 -11.19
N THR A 80 -9.23 20.70 -11.85
CA THR A 80 -10.55 20.66 -11.20
C THR A 80 -10.79 19.32 -10.49
N THR A 81 -10.29 18.22 -11.04
CA THR A 81 -10.35 16.90 -10.42
C THR A 81 -9.46 16.83 -9.19
N ILE A 82 -8.27 17.42 -9.24
CA ILE A 82 -7.34 17.48 -8.12
C ILE A 82 -7.91 18.37 -7.01
N TYR A 83 -8.36 19.60 -7.32
CA TYR A 83 -8.95 20.51 -6.33
C TYR A 83 -10.21 19.95 -5.64
N ARG A 84 -10.96 19.08 -6.30
CA ARG A 84 -12.11 18.42 -5.68
C ARG A 84 -11.72 17.41 -4.60
N ARG A 85 -10.46 16.93 -4.62
CA ARG A 85 -9.93 15.89 -3.72
C ARG A 85 -8.99 16.45 -2.67
N TYR A 86 -8.22 17.46 -3.04
CA TYR A 86 -7.15 18.06 -2.23
C TYR A 86 -7.31 19.57 -2.22
N LYS A 87 -7.34 20.17 -1.03
CA LYS A 87 -7.56 21.61 -0.87
C LYS A 87 -6.42 22.45 -1.42
N ASN A 88 -5.20 21.99 -1.25
CA ASN A 88 -3.96 22.64 -1.67
C ASN A 88 -2.83 21.62 -1.80
N ALA A 89 -1.62 22.07 -2.14
CA ALA A 89 -0.44 21.24 -2.25
C ALA A 89 -0.05 20.58 -0.91
N ASP A 90 -0.21 21.27 0.21
CA ASP A 90 0.11 20.72 1.54
C ASP A 90 -0.83 19.58 1.92
N ASP A 91 -2.12 19.68 1.58
CA ASP A 91 -3.10 18.63 1.80
C ASP A 91 -2.77 17.39 0.95
N LEU A 92 -2.34 17.61 -0.29
CA LEU A 92 -1.86 16.57 -1.19
C LEU A 92 -0.60 15.88 -0.63
N LEU A 93 0.41 16.65 -0.20
CA LEU A 93 1.63 16.11 0.40
C LEU A 93 1.34 15.30 1.67
N ARG A 94 0.43 15.80 2.53
CA ARG A 94 0.00 15.07 3.72
C ARG A 94 -0.67 13.74 3.37
N ARG A 95 -1.45 13.69 2.31
CA ARG A 95 -2.09 12.46 1.85
C ARG A 95 -1.07 11.46 1.31
N VAL A 96 -0.08 11.94 0.55
CA VAL A 96 1.08 11.13 0.12
C VAL A 96 1.79 10.51 1.33
N GLN A 97 2.04 11.30 2.37
CA GLN A 97 2.66 10.81 3.62
C GLN A 97 1.84 9.70 4.28
N LEU A 98 0.50 9.85 4.35
CA LEU A 98 -0.39 8.85 4.97
C LEU A 98 -0.46 7.54 4.17
N GLU A 99 -0.37 7.60 2.85
CA GLU A 99 -0.45 6.42 1.98
C GLU A 99 0.86 5.63 1.97
N VAL A 100 1.99 6.32 2.03
CA VAL A 100 3.30 5.69 2.25
C VAL A 100 3.44 5.14 3.68
N ALA A 101 2.70 5.69 4.66
CA ALA A 101 2.68 5.23 6.05
C ALA A 101 1.91 3.91 6.28
N GLY A 102 1.29 3.33 5.26
CA GLY A 102 0.66 1.99 5.30
C GLY A 102 1.67 0.85 5.45
N LEU A 103 2.58 0.98 6.42
CA LEU A 103 3.62 -0.01 6.68
C LEU A 103 3.03 -1.30 7.25
N PRO A 104 3.55 -2.46 6.83
CA PRO A 104 3.04 -3.75 7.28
C PRO A 104 3.20 -3.91 8.79
N ASP A 105 2.19 -4.49 9.41
CA ASP A 105 2.29 -4.99 10.77
C ASP A 105 3.11 -6.28 10.79
N PHE A 106 3.90 -6.47 11.85
CA PHE A 106 4.72 -7.66 12.08
C PHE A 106 4.31 -8.40 13.36
N SER A 107 3.25 -7.97 14.02
CA SER A 107 2.79 -8.55 15.29
C SER A 107 2.26 -9.97 15.14
N ASP A 108 1.68 -10.28 13.99
CA ASP A 108 1.13 -11.58 13.60
C ASP A 108 2.18 -12.57 13.07
N VAL A 109 3.42 -12.10 12.87
CA VAL A 109 4.45 -12.92 12.24
C VAL A 109 5.10 -13.86 13.26
N GLU A 110 5.21 -15.14 12.85
CA GLU A 110 5.87 -16.20 13.63
C GLU A 110 7.37 -15.91 13.82
N LEU A 111 7.90 -16.25 14.98
CA LEU A 111 9.33 -16.14 15.30
C LEU A 111 10.11 -17.34 14.72
N SER A 112 10.26 -17.34 13.41
CA SER A 112 10.88 -18.43 12.63
C SER A 112 11.61 -17.86 11.41
N LYS A 113 12.41 -18.72 10.73
CA LYS A 113 13.04 -18.34 9.46
C LYS A 113 12.02 -17.92 8.41
N ASN A 114 10.88 -18.63 8.35
CA ASN A 114 9.79 -18.27 7.44
C ASN A 114 9.12 -16.95 7.85
N GLY A 115 9.01 -16.68 9.15
CA GLY A 115 8.50 -15.41 9.63
C GLY A 115 9.41 -14.25 9.23
N LEU A 116 10.73 -14.38 9.36
CA LEU A 116 11.68 -13.37 8.86
C LEU A 116 11.53 -13.16 7.35
N LEU A 117 11.41 -14.23 6.57
CA LEU A 117 11.13 -14.15 5.13
C LEU A 117 9.83 -13.37 4.85
N THR A 118 8.76 -13.67 5.58
CA THR A 118 7.48 -12.97 5.45
C THR A 118 7.61 -11.47 5.73
N ILE A 119 8.36 -11.08 6.76
CA ILE A 119 8.65 -9.67 7.05
C ILE A 119 9.36 -9.01 5.88
N LEU A 120 10.42 -9.63 5.36
CA LEU A 120 11.21 -9.09 4.25
C LEU A 120 10.37 -8.98 2.97
N GLN A 121 9.49 -9.93 2.70
CA GLN A 121 8.54 -9.87 1.59
C GLN A 121 7.52 -8.73 1.77
N ARG A 122 6.99 -8.52 2.98
CA ARG A 122 6.10 -7.39 3.28
C ARG A 122 6.81 -6.04 3.10
N ILE A 123 8.06 -5.93 3.58
CA ILE A 123 8.89 -4.74 3.37
C ILE A 123 9.14 -4.52 1.88
N GLN A 124 9.51 -5.57 1.16
CA GLN A 124 9.72 -5.49 -0.29
C GLN A 124 8.46 -4.99 -1.00
N GLY A 125 7.29 -5.58 -0.74
CA GLY A 125 6.02 -5.18 -1.36
C GLY A 125 5.71 -3.70 -1.15
N CYS A 126 5.93 -3.17 0.05
CA CYS A 126 5.70 -1.75 0.33
C CYS A 126 6.56 -0.80 -0.51
N PHE A 127 7.78 -1.21 -0.87
CA PHE A 127 8.73 -0.33 -1.55
C PHE A 127 8.91 -0.66 -3.04
N PHE A 128 8.69 -1.90 -3.46
CA PHE A 128 8.91 -2.33 -4.84
C PHE A 128 7.65 -2.33 -5.71
N ASP A 129 6.47 -2.54 -5.13
CA ASP A 129 5.21 -2.53 -5.87
C ASP A 129 4.82 -1.12 -6.37
N SER A 130 5.50 -0.08 -5.85
CA SER A 130 5.43 1.26 -6.41
C SER A 130 6.71 1.59 -7.18
N GLU A 131 6.59 1.94 -8.47
CA GLU A 131 7.72 2.39 -9.32
C GLU A 131 8.57 3.51 -8.68
N LEU A 132 8.04 4.20 -7.70
CA LEU A 132 8.66 5.34 -7.03
C LEU A 132 9.08 5.07 -5.59
N GLY A 133 8.55 4.00 -4.95
CA GLY A 133 8.70 3.79 -3.52
C GLY A 133 10.16 3.75 -3.07
N LEU A 134 10.96 2.90 -3.68
CA LEU A 134 12.37 2.76 -3.29
C LEU A 134 13.23 3.97 -3.68
N LYS A 135 12.93 4.62 -4.82
CA LYS A 135 13.60 5.87 -5.20
C LYS A 135 13.28 6.99 -4.21
N ALA A 136 12.02 7.07 -3.76
CA ALA A 136 11.61 8.03 -2.74
C ALA A 136 12.37 7.80 -1.42
N VAL A 137 12.50 6.55 -0.99
CA VAL A 137 13.30 6.20 0.21
C VAL A 137 14.75 6.65 0.03
N GLY A 138 15.38 6.40 -1.12
CA GLY A 138 16.74 6.85 -1.41
C GLY A 138 16.90 8.36 -1.30
N VAL A 139 15.97 9.14 -1.88
CA VAL A 139 15.99 10.61 -1.81
C VAL A 139 15.77 11.10 -0.37
N VAL A 140 14.83 10.50 0.36
CA VAL A 140 14.56 10.85 1.76
C VAL A 140 15.79 10.58 2.62
N LEU A 141 16.43 9.42 2.49
CA LEU A 141 17.60 9.04 3.30
C LEU A 141 18.86 9.85 2.97
N SER A 142 18.96 10.42 1.76
CA SER A 142 20.10 11.22 1.33
C SER A 142 19.89 12.73 1.41
N SER A 143 18.76 13.19 1.93
CA SER A 143 18.36 14.59 1.93
C SER A 143 18.55 15.24 3.30
N ASP A 144 19.11 16.44 3.31
CA ASP A 144 19.14 17.32 4.48
C ASP A 144 17.89 18.21 4.58
N ASN A 145 16.89 18.03 3.70
CA ASN A 145 15.69 18.84 3.68
C ASN A 145 14.75 18.46 4.84
N PRO A 146 14.41 19.41 5.74
CA PRO A 146 13.57 19.15 6.90
C PRO A 146 12.20 18.51 6.58
N SER A 147 11.60 18.88 5.44
CA SER A 147 10.31 18.31 5.02
C SER A 147 10.45 16.84 4.59
N LEU A 148 11.56 16.47 3.97
CA LEU A 148 11.84 15.06 3.62
C LEU A 148 12.22 14.25 4.86
N ASN A 149 12.96 14.84 5.79
CA ASN A 149 13.26 14.19 7.08
C ASN A 149 11.96 13.93 7.87
N ALA A 150 11.00 14.86 7.86
CA ALA A 150 9.68 14.63 8.47
C ALA A 150 8.91 13.45 7.83
N ILE A 151 9.10 13.19 6.53
CA ILE A 151 8.55 11.99 5.87
C ILE A 151 9.27 10.72 6.37
N ALA A 152 10.60 10.77 6.52
CA ALA A 152 11.35 9.66 7.11
C ALA A 152 10.85 9.33 8.51
N ASP A 153 10.67 10.33 9.36
CA ASP A 153 10.19 10.18 10.73
C ASP A 153 8.78 9.56 10.79
N GLN A 154 7.93 9.89 9.83
CA GLN A 154 6.55 9.37 9.79
C GLN A 154 6.44 7.96 9.19
N VAL A 155 7.38 7.55 8.37
CA VAL A 155 7.31 6.30 7.59
C VAL A 155 8.36 5.30 8.06
N LEU A 156 9.64 5.70 8.06
CA LEU A 156 10.74 4.78 8.34
C LEU A 156 10.90 4.49 9.83
N VAL A 157 10.72 5.49 10.69
CA VAL A 157 10.84 5.31 12.15
C VAL A 157 9.77 4.35 12.69
N PRO A 158 8.48 4.44 12.32
CA PRO A 158 7.49 3.43 12.73
C PRO A 158 7.77 2.03 12.18
N ALA A 159 8.32 1.91 10.95
CA ALA A 159 8.70 0.62 10.38
C ALA A 159 9.85 -0.02 11.16
N GLU A 160 10.89 0.74 11.44
CA GLU A 160 12.01 0.32 12.27
C GLU A 160 11.53 -0.12 13.65
N LYS A 161 10.65 0.64 14.29
CA LYS A 161 10.07 0.29 15.59
C LYS A 161 9.36 -1.05 15.56
N ARG A 162 8.51 -1.30 14.56
CA ARG A 162 7.81 -2.59 14.41
C ARG A 162 8.77 -3.76 14.19
N PHE A 163 9.82 -3.53 13.39
CA PHE A 163 10.86 -4.53 13.20
C PHE A 163 11.64 -4.79 14.52
N SER A 164 11.98 -3.73 15.27
CA SER A 164 12.63 -3.85 16.57
C SER A 164 11.77 -4.65 17.56
N GLU A 165 10.46 -4.39 17.60
CA GLU A 165 9.51 -5.16 18.42
C GLU A 165 9.48 -6.65 18.04
N PHE A 166 9.62 -7.01 16.77
CA PHE A 166 9.75 -8.39 16.33
C PHE A 166 11.06 -9.03 16.83
N VAL A 167 12.19 -8.33 16.68
CA VAL A 167 13.49 -8.81 17.17
C VAL A 167 13.47 -8.99 18.68
N ASP A 168 12.95 -8.00 19.42
CA ASP A 168 12.86 -8.04 20.88
C ASP A 168 11.99 -9.20 21.39
N ARG A 169 10.89 -9.50 20.69
CA ARG A 169 10.07 -10.68 20.98
C ARG A 169 10.90 -11.96 20.83
N GLY A 170 11.65 -12.08 19.74
CA GLY A 170 12.48 -13.27 19.47
C GLY A 170 13.59 -13.45 20.49
N VAL A 171 14.24 -12.38 20.91
CA VAL A 171 15.26 -12.40 21.98
C VAL A 171 14.62 -12.83 23.31
N ARG A 172 13.47 -12.29 23.66
CA ARG A 172 12.77 -12.57 24.92
C ARG A 172 12.37 -14.05 25.06
N VAL A 173 11.99 -14.70 23.96
CA VAL A 173 11.63 -16.13 23.98
C VAL A 173 12.78 -17.06 23.63
N GLY A 174 13.99 -16.52 23.42
CA GLY A 174 15.20 -17.32 23.17
C GLY A 174 15.33 -17.90 21.74
N VAL A 175 14.57 -17.37 20.79
CA VAL A 175 14.72 -17.73 19.35
C VAL A 175 15.86 -16.93 18.71
N PHE A 176 16.03 -15.67 19.14
CA PHE A 176 17.10 -14.81 18.67
C PHE A 176 18.16 -14.58 19.74
N ARG A 177 19.39 -14.35 19.28
CA ARG A 177 20.53 -14.10 20.15
C ARG A 177 20.41 -12.79 20.89
N HIS A 178 20.97 -12.72 22.08
CA HIS A 178 21.16 -11.48 22.81
C HIS A 178 22.20 -10.59 22.10
N GLY A 179 22.07 -9.27 22.27
CA GLY A 179 23.04 -8.30 21.77
C GLY A 179 22.86 -7.94 20.29
N LEU A 180 21.77 -8.34 19.66
CA LEU A 180 21.38 -7.82 18.35
C LEU A 180 21.06 -6.33 18.46
N ASP A 181 21.47 -5.57 17.45
CA ASP A 181 21.04 -4.19 17.23
C ASP A 181 19.93 -4.15 16.16
N PRO A 182 18.66 -4.02 16.56
CA PRO A 182 17.54 -4.03 15.62
C PRO A 182 17.57 -2.85 14.63
N GLN A 183 18.09 -1.69 15.06
CA GLN A 183 18.21 -0.50 14.23
C GLN A 183 19.24 -0.72 13.11
N PHE A 184 20.39 -1.28 13.46
CA PHE A 184 21.41 -1.64 12.49
C PHE A 184 20.94 -2.72 11.51
N LEU A 185 20.21 -3.72 12.00
CA LEU A 185 19.62 -4.75 11.15
C LEU A 185 18.60 -4.15 10.16
N PHE A 186 17.73 -3.25 10.62
CA PHE A 186 16.76 -2.58 9.75
C PHE A 186 17.46 -1.68 8.71
N SER A 187 18.48 -0.93 9.11
CA SER A 187 19.28 -0.11 8.21
C SER A 187 19.98 -0.97 7.16
N THR A 188 20.48 -2.17 7.54
CA THR A 188 21.06 -3.15 6.61
C THR A 188 20.03 -3.64 5.59
N ILE A 189 18.79 -3.93 6.03
CA ILE A 189 17.68 -4.32 5.17
C ILE A 189 17.41 -3.23 4.14
N LEU A 190 17.20 -1.99 4.56
CA LEU A 190 16.93 -0.87 3.65
C LEU A 190 18.10 -0.57 2.71
N GLY A 191 19.32 -0.54 3.25
CA GLY A 191 20.53 -0.27 2.47
C GLY A 191 20.78 -1.31 1.39
N SER A 192 20.58 -2.60 1.71
CA SER A 192 20.71 -3.68 0.73
C SER A 192 19.67 -3.60 -0.38
N MET A 193 18.42 -3.25 -0.04
CA MET A 193 17.36 -3.02 -1.04
C MET A 193 17.72 -1.89 -2.01
N LEU A 194 18.17 -0.75 -1.48
CA LEU A 194 18.59 0.40 -2.29
C LEU A 194 19.76 0.04 -3.21
N ALA A 195 20.76 -0.65 -2.66
CA ALA A 195 21.92 -1.10 -3.42
C ALA A 195 21.55 -2.09 -4.53
N CYS A 196 20.70 -3.08 -4.23
CA CYS A 196 20.21 -4.03 -5.23
C CYS A 196 19.49 -3.30 -6.38
N LYS A 197 18.60 -2.35 -6.07
CA LYS A 197 17.91 -1.56 -7.09
C LYS A 197 18.85 -0.72 -7.93
N ALA A 198 19.83 -0.06 -7.28
CA ALA A 198 20.79 0.81 -7.97
C ALA A 198 21.73 0.03 -8.90
N LEU A 199 22.18 -1.15 -8.48
CA LEU A 199 23.16 -1.95 -9.21
C LEU A 199 22.53 -2.87 -10.27
N HIS A 200 21.32 -3.37 -10.03
CA HIS A 200 20.74 -4.43 -10.84
C HIS A 200 19.41 -4.05 -11.50
N GLY A 201 18.94 -2.80 -11.32
CA GLY A 201 17.70 -2.31 -11.94
C GLY A 201 16.45 -2.88 -11.25
N ASP A 202 15.49 -3.37 -12.03
CA ASP A 202 14.27 -3.95 -11.47
C ASP A 202 14.57 -5.24 -10.73
N ALA A 203 14.56 -5.13 -9.41
CA ALA A 203 14.90 -6.20 -8.47
C ALA A 203 13.91 -7.38 -8.47
N SER A 204 12.90 -7.37 -9.32
CA SER A 204 12.01 -8.50 -9.56
C SER A 204 12.74 -9.77 -10.06
N ILE A 205 13.97 -9.62 -10.56
CA ILE A 205 14.80 -10.73 -11.07
C ILE A 205 15.62 -11.38 -9.96
N ILE A 206 15.86 -10.68 -8.85
CA ILE A 206 16.68 -11.20 -7.74
C ILE A 206 15.75 -11.56 -6.58
N PRO A 207 15.80 -12.78 -6.06
CA PRO A 207 15.06 -13.17 -4.86
C PRO A 207 15.68 -12.51 -3.61
N TRP A 208 15.53 -11.18 -3.51
CA TRP A 208 16.14 -10.40 -2.44
C TRP A 208 15.68 -10.83 -1.04
N PRO A 209 14.38 -11.10 -0.77
CA PRO A 209 13.95 -11.52 0.58
C PRO A 209 14.57 -12.85 0.99
N GLU A 210 14.68 -13.80 0.07
CA GLU A 210 15.28 -15.12 0.29
C GLU A 210 16.77 -14.98 0.57
N ASN A 211 17.47 -14.20 -0.23
CA ASN A 211 18.90 -13.92 -0.04
C ASN A 211 19.16 -13.19 1.27
N MET A 212 18.37 -12.18 1.60
CA MET A 212 18.49 -11.44 2.85
C MET A 212 18.15 -12.33 4.06
N THR A 213 17.15 -13.19 3.95
CA THR A 213 16.84 -14.19 4.99
C THR A 213 18.02 -15.14 5.20
N ALA A 214 18.67 -15.60 4.13
CA ALA A 214 19.82 -16.48 4.23
C ALA A 214 21.03 -15.80 4.93
N VAL A 215 21.19 -14.50 4.78
CA VAL A 215 22.23 -13.71 5.45
C VAL A 215 21.87 -13.42 6.90
N LEU A 216 20.64 -12.96 7.16
CA LEU A 216 20.25 -12.48 8.50
C LEU A 216 19.92 -13.62 9.46
N TRP A 217 19.28 -14.69 9.00
CA TRP A 217 18.84 -15.76 9.88
C TRP A 217 19.99 -16.40 10.70
N PRO A 218 21.14 -16.77 10.11
CA PRO A 218 22.27 -17.34 10.87
C PRO A 218 22.88 -16.37 11.88
N VAL A 219 22.74 -15.06 11.64
CA VAL A 219 23.21 -14.02 12.56
C VAL A 219 22.24 -13.82 13.71
N MET A 220 20.94 -13.91 13.46
CA MET A 220 19.88 -13.62 14.43
C MET A 220 19.53 -14.83 15.30
N ALA A 221 19.47 -16.03 14.72
CA ALA A 221 19.01 -17.22 15.42
C ALA A 221 20.05 -17.77 16.42
N VAL A 222 19.54 -18.37 17.52
CA VAL A 222 20.37 -19.05 18.52
C VAL A 222 20.89 -20.37 17.97
#